data_03e332cd4f66180887203b26a93927db
#
_entry.id   03e332cd4f66180887203b26a93927db
#
_cell.length_a   1.000
_cell.length_b   1.000
_cell.length_c   1.000
_cell.angle_alpha   90.00
_cell.angle_beta   90.00
_cell.angle_gamma   90.00
#
_symmetry.space_group_name_H-M   'P 1'
#
loop_
_entity.id
_entity.type
_entity.pdbx_description
1 polymer ?
#
loop_
_entity_poly.entity_id
_entity_poly.type
_entity_poly.pdbx_seq_one_letter_code
_entity_poly.pdbx_strand_id
1 'polypeptide(L)'
;MSVPARKRVVLLGATGSIGTSTLRVIAAHPDKLELVAIAACTNWEKLAAIAQEFAVPRVGIFDASSHDAARRSLDAFPAGTTLYRGIEGLEQLAQLPEADIVLVAVVGTTGLRPALATIAAGKDLALASKEILVLAGKFVMAEARRQRVRLLPVDSEHNAVFQCIEGHATSDVARVILTASGGAFRDWPDERLALATPADALRHPNWPMGPKITVDSATLANK
;
A
#
# COMPACT_ATOMS: atom_id res chain seq x y z
N MET A 1 9.07 -3.68 -32.84
CA MET A 1 8.59 -4.19 -31.55
C MET A 1 7.85 -3.03 -30.88
N SER A 2 6.55 -3.17 -30.59
CA SER A 2 5.81 -2.13 -29.87
C SER A 2 6.35 -2.05 -28.45
N VAL A 3 6.68 -0.85 -27.98
CA VAL A 3 7.01 -0.60 -26.58
C VAL A 3 5.79 -1.03 -25.75
N PRO A 4 5.94 -1.91 -24.76
CA PRO A 4 4.82 -2.30 -23.92
C PRO A 4 4.23 -1.06 -23.25
N ALA A 5 2.91 -0.95 -23.25
CA ALA A 5 2.21 0.17 -22.62
C ALA A 5 2.57 0.23 -21.13
N ARG A 6 2.84 1.44 -20.62
CA ARG A 6 3.12 1.65 -19.18
C ARG A 6 1.93 1.21 -18.34
N LYS A 7 2.19 0.58 -17.20
CA LYS A 7 1.17 0.28 -16.20
C LYS A 7 0.80 1.53 -15.44
N ARG A 8 -0.48 1.90 -15.46
CA ARG A 8 -1.03 3.09 -14.80
C ARG A 8 -1.45 2.73 -13.38
N VAL A 9 -0.80 3.39 -12.42
CA VAL A 9 -0.88 3.07 -10.98
C VAL A 9 -1.70 4.11 -10.24
N VAL A 10 -2.65 3.66 -9.44
CA VAL A 10 -3.29 4.43 -8.37
C VAL A 10 -2.62 4.06 -7.06
N LEU A 11 -2.16 5.05 -6.29
CA LEU A 11 -1.46 4.83 -5.02
C LEU A 11 -2.26 5.40 -3.85
N LEU A 12 -2.95 4.54 -3.12
CA LEU A 12 -3.67 4.89 -1.89
C LEU A 12 -2.75 4.74 -0.68
N GLY A 13 -2.41 5.85 -0.03
CA GLY A 13 -1.43 5.91 1.06
C GLY A 13 -0.07 6.45 0.63
N ALA A 14 -0.02 7.39 -0.31
CA ALA A 14 1.19 7.91 -0.94
C ALA A 14 2.19 8.57 0.04
N THR A 15 1.70 9.11 1.15
CA THR A 15 2.55 9.82 2.14
C THR A 15 3.19 8.91 3.19
N GLY A 16 2.77 7.63 3.23
CA GLY A 16 3.30 6.60 4.15
C GLY A 16 4.63 6.01 3.68
N SER A 17 5.20 5.09 4.48
CA SER A 17 6.49 4.43 4.18
C SER A 17 6.42 3.59 2.90
N ILE A 18 5.39 2.77 2.74
CA ILE A 18 5.17 1.98 1.51
C ILE A 18 4.91 2.91 0.31
N GLY A 19 4.10 3.96 0.50
CA GLY A 19 3.85 4.96 -0.53
C GLY A 19 5.14 5.60 -1.02
N THR A 20 6.00 6.06 -0.12
CA THR A 20 7.30 6.65 -0.46
C THR A 20 8.21 5.67 -1.21
N SER A 21 8.23 4.39 -0.81
CA SER A 21 8.98 3.36 -1.53
C SER A 21 8.41 3.09 -2.93
N THR A 22 7.09 3.08 -3.06
CA THR A 22 6.40 2.93 -4.36
C THR A 22 6.73 4.09 -5.30
N LEU A 23 6.72 5.32 -4.81
CA LEU A 23 7.09 6.51 -5.60
C LEU A 23 8.52 6.43 -6.13
N ARG A 24 9.47 5.94 -5.31
CA ARG A 24 10.86 5.69 -5.77
C ARG A 24 10.92 4.67 -6.91
N VAL A 25 10.14 3.59 -6.82
CA VAL A 25 10.06 2.58 -7.88
C VAL A 25 9.48 3.17 -9.16
N ILE A 26 8.41 3.95 -9.06
CA ILE A 26 7.80 4.61 -10.24
C ILE A 26 8.78 5.59 -10.88
N ALA A 27 9.47 6.41 -10.08
CA ALA A 27 10.48 7.34 -10.56
C ALA A 27 11.68 6.64 -11.24
N ALA A 28 12.06 5.45 -10.76
CA ALA A 28 13.16 4.66 -11.35
C ALA A 28 12.76 3.92 -12.64
N HIS A 29 11.45 3.74 -12.91
CA HIS A 29 10.94 3.00 -14.07
C HIS A 29 9.86 3.78 -14.84
N PRO A 30 10.13 5.01 -15.29
CA PRO A 30 9.13 5.85 -15.98
C PRO A 30 8.72 5.29 -17.35
N ASP A 31 9.52 4.38 -17.91
CA ASP A 31 9.23 3.63 -19.13
C ASP A 31 8.19 2.53 -18.93
N LYS A 32 7.98 2.04 -17.70
CA LYS A 32 7.09 0.93 -17.35
C LYS A 32 5.88 1.33 -16.52
N LEU A 33 6.03 2.36 -15.69
CA LEU A 33 5.04 2.76 -14.70
C LEU A 33 4.66 4.22 -14.86
N GLU A 34 3.40 4.51 -14.63
CA GLU A 34 2.84 5.86 -14.63
C GLU A 34 1.93 6.04 -13.41
N LEU A 35 2.13 7.11 -12.65
CA LEU A 35 1.28 7.44 -11.51
C LEU A 35 0.11 8.30 -11.99
N VAL A 36 -1.13 7.80 -11.87
CA VAL A 36 -2.32 8.47 -12.39
C VAL A 36 -3.21 9.04 -11.29
N ALA A 37 -3.12 8.52 -10.06
CA ALA A 37 -3.82 9.05 -8.91
C ALA A 37 -3.08 8.74 -7.62
N ILE A 38 -3.24 9.61 -6.62
CA ILE A 38 -2.65 9.44 -5.30
C ILE A 38 -3.66 9.76 -4.20
N ALA A 39 -3.49 9.15 -3.03
CA ALA A 39 -4.29 9.53 -1.87
C ALA A 39 -3.49 9.46 -0.56
N ALA A 40 -3.91 10.26 0.42
CA ALA A 40 -3.42 10.22 1.79
C ALA A 40 -4.56 10.38 2.81
N CYS A 41 -4.26 10.17 4.09
CA CYS A 41 -5.23 10.42 5.16
C CYS A 41 -5.33 11.92 5.47
N THR A 42 -4.28 12.50 6.07
CA THR A 42 -4.28 13.87 6.60
C THR A 42 -3.20 14.76 6.00
N ASN A 43 -2.05 14.23 5.62
CA ASN A 43 -0.89 15.01 5.18
C ASN A 43 -1.06 15.49 3.73
N TRP A 44 -1.95 16.47 3.55
CA TRP A 44 -2.25 17.01 2.24
C TRP A 44 -1.10 17.85 1.67
N GLU A 45 -0.28 18.51 2.49
CA GLU A 45 0.88 19.30 2.04
C GLU A 45 1.91 18.41 1.35
N LYS A 46 2.28 17.29 1.99
CA LYS A 46 3.15 16.30 1.37
C LYS A 46 2.52 15.68 0.12
N LEU A 47 1.21 15.47 0.15
CA LEU A 47 0.47 14.93 -0.99
C LEU A 47 0.48 15.90 -2.17
N ALA A 48 0.35 17.21 -1.93
CA ALA A 48 0.46 18.25 -2.95
C ALA A 48 1.85 18.28 -3.59
N ALA A 49 2.91 18.20 -2.79
CA ALA A 49 4.27 18.11 -3.30
C ALA A 49 4.48 16.89 -4.22
N ILE A 50 3.96 15.72 -3.82
CA ILE A 50 3.98 14.51 -4.66
C ILE A 50 3.18 14.71 -5.95
N ALA A 51 1.99 15.33 -5.86
CA ALA A 51 1.18 15.63 -7.03
C ALA A 51 1.90 16.52 -8.04
N GLN A 52 2.63 17.53 -7.55
CA GLN A 52 3.46 18.41 -8.39
C GLN A 52 4.62 17.65 -9.03
N GLU A 53 5.38 16.86 -8.24
CA GLU A 53 6.55 16.12 -8.71
C GLU A 53 6.19 15.13 -9.83
N PHE A 54 5.08 14.41 -9.69
CA PHE A 54 4.64 13.39 -10.64
C PHE A 54 3.57 13.89 -11.64
N ALA A 55 3.21 15.17 -11.60
CA ALA A 55 2.16 15.78 -12.42
C ALA A 55 0.81 15.05 -12.34
N VAL A 56 0.40 14.61 -11.14
CA VAL A 56 -0.82 13.81 -10.91
C VAL A 56 -2.01 14.72 -10.62
N PRO A 57 -3.05 14.75 -11.48
CA PRO A 57 -4.19 15.63 -11.28
C PRO A 57 -5.31 15.05 -10.43
N ARG A 58 -5.24 13.76 -10.03
CA ARG A 58 -6.29 13.10 -9.24
C ARG A 58 -5.79 12.80 -7.84
N VAL A 59 -6.33 13.50 -6.84
CA VAL A 59 -5.80 13.50 -5.47
C VAL A 59 -6.91 13.22 -4.47
N GLY A 60 -6.77 12.14 -3.68
CA GLY A 60 -7.71 11.76 -2.63
C GLY A 60 -7.22 12.16 -1.24
N ILE A 61 -8.10 12.72 -0.42
CA ILE A 61 -7.83 13.03 0.98
C ILE A 61 -8.94 12.45 1.83
N PHE A 62 -8.56 11.49 2.70
CA PHE A 62 -9.54 10.75 3.49
C PHE A 62 -10.16 11.62 4.60
N ASP A 63 -9.33 12.36 5.34
CA ASP A 63 -9.79 13.21 6.44
C ASP A 63 -10.52 14.45 5.91
N ALA A 64 -11.69 14.72 6.49
CA ALA A 64 -12.56 15.80 6.03
C ALA A 64 -11.94 17.18 6.24
N SER A 65 -11.30 17.42 7.38
CA SER A 65 -10.68 18.71 7.71
C SER A 65 -9.47 19.01 6.84
N SER A 66 -8.65 17.99 6.58
CA SER A 66 -7.49 18.06 5.70
C SER A 66 -7.90 18.26 4.24
N HIS A 67 -8.99 17.61 3.80
CA HIS A 67 -9.57 17.84 2.47
C HIS A 67 -10.03 19.30 2.31
N ASP A 68 -10.74 19.84 3.30
CA ASP A 68 -11.22 21.22 3.26
C ASP A 68 -10.06 22.23 3.30
N ALA A 69 -8.97 21.93 4.00
CA ALA A 69 -7.73 22.71 3.97
C ALA A 69 -7.08 22.69 2.58
N ALA A 70 -6.90 21.51 2.00
CA ALA A 70 -6.35 21.35 0.65
C ALA A 70 -7.20 22.06 -0.41
N ARG A 71 -8.53 22.02 -0.29
CA ARG A 71 -9.45 22.73 -1.19
C ARG A 71 -9.29 24.24 -1.15
N ARG A 72 -8.90 24.80 -0.01
CA ARG A 72 -8.57 26.24 0.11
C ARG A 72 -7.20 26.60 -0.45
N SER A 73 -6.35 25.62 -0.71
CA SER A 73 -4.97 25.75 -1.17
C SER A 73 -4.76 24.99 -2.49
N LEU A 74 -5.71 25.11 -3.43
CA LEU A 74 -5.65 24.38 -4.72
C LEU A 74 -4.45 24.78 -5.59
N ASP A 75 -3.90 25.96 -5.39
CA ASP A 75 -2.68 26.46 -6.01
C ASP A 75 -1.42 25.66 -5.63
N ALA A 76 -1.46 24.94 -4.50
CA ALA A 76 -0.40 23.99 -4.12
C ALA A 76 -0.38 22.73 -4.98
N PHE A 77 -1.41 22.46 -5.77
CA PHE A 77 -1.53 21.28 -6.62
C PHE A 77 -1.32 21.62 -8.10
N PRO A 78 -1.09 20.62 -8.97
CA PRO A 78 -1.06 20.84 -10.42
C PRO A 78 -2.35 21.51 -10.93
N ALA A 79 -2.24 22.31 -11.99
CA ALA A 79 -3.41 22.90 -12.61
C ALA A 79 -4.39 21.82 -13.07
N GLY A 80 -5.69 22.04 -12.82
CA GLY A 80 -6.74 21.07 -13.14
C GLY A 80 -6.87 19.91 -12.17
N THR A 81 -6.25 19.98 -10.99
CA THR A 81 -6.38 18.93 -9.97
C THR A 81 -7.84 18.77 -9.53
N THR A 82 -8.28 17.52 -9.48
CA THR A 82 -9.55 17.11 -8.88
C THR A 82 -9.29 16.49 -7.52
N LEU A 83 -9.92 17.04 -6.47
CA LEU A 83 -9.85 16.51 -5.12
C LEU A 83 -11.01 15.56 -4.83
N TYR A 84 -10.69 14.38 -4.31
CA TYR A 84 -11.61 13.34 -3.90
C TYR A 84 -11.63 13.24 -2.37
N ARG A 85 -12.82 13.15 -1.78
CA ARG A 85 -12.99 13.22 -0.32
C ARG A 85 -13.39 11.89 0.29
N GLY A 86 -12.81 11.54 1.43
CA GLY A 86 -13.27 10.45 2.28
C GLY A 86 -13.14 9.09 1.64
N ILE A 87 -13.89 8.12 2.17
CA ILE A 87 -13.84 6.74 1.69
C ILE A 87 -14.41 6.60 0.28
N GLU A 88 -15.47 7.34 -0.03
CA GLU A 88 -16.09 7.37 -1.36
C GLU A 88 -15.12 7.90 -2.41
N GLY A 89 -14.32 8.90 -2.04
CA GLY A 89 -13.25 9.43 -2.90
C GLY A 89 -12.15 8.39 -3.17
N LEU A 90 -11.78 7.60 -2.17
CA LEU A 90 -10.82 6.50 -2.37
C LEU A 90 -11.38 5.40 -3.28
N GLU A 91 -12.66 5.08 -3.16
CA GLU A 91 -13.34 4.12 -4.05
C GLU A 91 -13.39 4.64 -5.50
N GLN A 92 -13.71 5.91 -5.70
CA GLN A 92 -13.71 6.54 -7.02
C GLN A 92 -12.32 6.48 -7.67
N LEU A 93 -11.26 6.77 -6.92
CA LEU A 93 -9.88 6.65 -7.40
C LEU A 93 -9.52 5.21 -7.75
N ALA A 94 -9.96 4.25 -6.95
CA ALA A 94 -9.72 2.82 -7.20
C ALA A 94 -10.41 2.31 -8.49
N GLN A 95 -11.46 2.98 -8.94
CA GLN A 95 -12.26 2.60 -10.11
C GLN A 95 -11.92 3.43 -11.37
N LEU A 96 -10.92 4.30 -11.35
CA LEU A 96 -10.56 5.14 -12.49
C LEU A 96 -10.38 4.29 -13.76
N PRO A 97 -11.09 4.60 -14.87
CA PRO A 97 -11.04 3.77 -16.08
C PRO A 97 -9.64 3.58 -16.64
N GLU A 98 -8.80 4.60 -16.52
CA GLU A 98 -7.42 4.57 -17.01
C GLU A 98 -6.46 3.78 -16.14
N ALA A 99 -6.81 3.43 -14.90
CA ALA A 99 -5.91 2.67 -14.01
C ALA A 99 -5.82 1.19 -14.40
N ASP A 100 -4.63 0.63 -14.37
CA ASP A 100 -4.38 -0.79 -14.59
C ASP A 100 -4.18 -1.54 -13.26
N ILE A 101 -3.63 -0.85 -12.26
CA ILE A 101 -3.31 -1.41 -10.94
C ILE A 101 -3.57 -0.38 -9.85
N VAL A 102 -4.11 -0.83 -8.73
CA VAL A 102 -4.30 0.00 -7.52
C VAL A 102 -3.46 -0.58 -6.40
N LEU A 103 -2.57 0.22 -5.83
CA LEU A 103 -1.81 -0.13 -4.65
C LEU A 103 -2.49 0.46 -3.41
N VAL A 104 -2.95 -0.44 -2.53
CA VAL A 104 -3.61 -0.09 -1.27
C VAL A 104 -2.60 -0.21 -0.13
N ALA A 105 -2.11 0.94 0.35
CA ALA A 105 -1.15 1.09 1.45
C ALA A 105 -1.70 1.98 2.59
N VAL A 106 -3.01 1.95 2.79
CA VAL A 106 -3.65 2.61 3.92
C VAL A 106 -3.60 1.71 5.15
N VAL A 107 -3.39 2.29 6.33
CA VAL A 107 -3.23 1.55 7.58
C VAL A 107 -4.57 0.94 8.03
N GLY A 108 -4.50 -0.26 8.58
CA GLY A 108 -5.64 -0.98 9.15
C GLY A 108 -6.63 -1.46 8.09
N THR A 109 -7.92 -1.47 8.44
CA THR A 109 -9.00 -2.02 7.62
C THR A 109 -9.70 -1.01 6.72
N THR A 110 -9.36 0.27 6.81
CA THR A 110 -9.94 1.35 6.00
C THR A 110 -9.79 1.09 4.49
N GLY A 111 -8.72 0.40 4.10
CA GLY A 111 -8.46 0.01 2.71
C GLY A 111 -9.38 -1.09 2.15
N LEU A 112 -10.26 -1.72 2.97
CA LEU A 112 -11.10 -2.83 2.50
C LEU A 112 -12.08 -2.40 1.41
N ARG A 113 -12.79 -1.29 1.60
CA ARG A 113 -13.75 -0.78 0.60
C ARG A 113 -13.07 -0.44 -0.74
N PRO A 114 -12.00 0.37 -0.79
CA PRO A 114 -11.30 0.64 -2.04
C PRO A 114 -10.64 -0.61 -2.64
N ALA A 115 -10.19 -1.60 -1.84
CA ALA A 115 -9.68 -2.86 -2.37
C ALA A 115 -10.78 -3.67 -3.09
N LEU A 116 -11.97 -3.78 -2.51
CA LEU A 116 -13.12 -4.42 -3.16
C LEU A 116 -13.58 -3.64 -4.40
N ALA A 117 -13.59 -2.31 -4.35
CA ALA A 117 -13.89 -1.45 -5.50
C ALA A 117 -12.89 -1.66 -6.65
N THR A 118 -11.59 -1.80 -6.33
CA THR A 118 -10.54 -2.15 -7.30
C THR A 118 -10.85 -3.46 -8.02
N ILE A 119 -11.14 -4.51 -7.25
CA ILE A 119 -11.44 -5.85 -7.78
C ILE A 119 -12.71 -5.81 -8.64
N ALA A 120 -13.78 -5.15 -8.15
CA ALA A 120 -15.03 -5.02 -8.89
C ALA A 120 -14.87 -4.28 -10.22
N ALA A 121 -13.93 -3.34 -10.30
CA ALA A 121 -13.56 -2.63 -11.52
C ALA A 121 -12.63 -3.43 -12.46
N GLY A 122 -12.31 -4.69 -12.13
CA GLY A 122 -11.47 -5.56 -12.96
C GLY A 122 -9.99 -5.16 -12.99
N LYS A 123 -9.49 -4.48 -11.95
CA LYS A 123 -8.11 -3.99 -11.89
C LYS A 123 -7.25 -4.83 -10.96
N ASP A 124 -5.97 -4.98 -11.30
CA ASP A 124 -5.01 -5.65 -10.43
C ASP A 124 -4.90 -4.92 -9.08
N LEU A 125 -4.91 -5.66 -7.97
CA LEU A 125 -4.80 -5.14 -6.63
C LEU A 125 -3.43 -5.46 -6.03
N ALA A 126 -2.60 -4.43 -5.82
CA ALA A 126 -1.39 -4.53 -5.01
C ALA A 126 -1.72 -4.17 -3.56
N LEU A 127 -1.53 -5.11 -2.63
CA LEU A 127 -2.02 -5.00 -1.27
C LEU A 127 -0.87 -4.99 -0.26
N ALA A 128 -0.70 -3.85 0.43
CA ALA A 128 0.23 -3.71 1.54
C ALA A 128 -0.46 -3.91 2.91
N SER A 129 -1.75 -3.62 3.01
CA SER A 129 -2.54 -3.71 4.25
C SER A 129 -3.06 -5.14 4.44
N LYS A 130 -2.23 -6.02 4.98
CA LYS A 130 -2.55 -7.43 5.24
C LYS A 130 -3.73 -7.64 6.20
N GLU A 131 -4.02 -6.65 7.03
CA GLU A 131 -5.17 -6.63 7.94
C GLU A 131 -6.50 -6.84 7.20
N ILE A 132 -6.57 -6.40 5.96
CA ILE A 132 -7.72 -6.62 5.07
C ILE A 132 -7.95 -8.11 4.81
N LEU A 133 -6.88 -8.87 4.60
CA LEU A 133 -6.98 -10.32 4.37
C LEU A 133 -7.26 -11.09 5.66
N VAL A 134 -6.79 -10.61 6.82
CA VAL A 134 -7.16 -11.18 8.12
C VAL A 134 -8.66 -11.00 8.37
N LEU A 135 -9.18 -9.80 8.08
CA LEU A 135 -10.60 -9.47 8.31
C LEU A 135 -11.54 -10.14 7.29
N ALA A 136 -11.20 -10.08 6.02
CA ALA A 136 -12.12 -10.38 4.92
C ALA A 136 -11.48 -11.22 3.79
N GLY A 137 -10.36 -11.91 4.04
CA GLY A 137 -9.58 -12.60 3.01
C GLY A 137 -10.39 -13.59 2.19
N LYS A 138 -11.29 -14.35 2.82
CA LYS A 138 -12.18 -15.29 2.12
C LYS A 138 -12.99 -14.58 1.03
N PHE A 139 -13.57 -13.42 1.34
CA PHE A 139 -14.38 -12.64 0.41
C PHE A 139 -13.53 -11.96 -0.66
N VAL A 140 -12.42 -11.32 -0.25
CA VAL A 140 -11.48 -10.64 -1.17
C VAL A 140 -10.92 -11.63 -2.19
N MET A 141 -10.46 -12.81 -1.75
CA MET A 141 -9.93 -13.85 -2.63
C MET A 141 -10.96 -14.45 -3.56
N ALA A 142 -12.20 -14.66 -3.07
CA ALA A 142 -13.29 -15.17 -3.89
C ALA A 142 -13.66 -14.18 -4.99
N GLU A 143 -13.76 -12.90 -4.66
CA GLU A 143 -14.08 -11.85 -5.61
C GLU A 143 -12.96 -11.64 -6.63
N ALA A 144 -11.70 -11.65 -6.22
CA ALA A 144 -10.54 -11.54 -7.11
C ALA A 144 -10.53 -12.68 -8.14
N ARG A 145 -10.82 -13.93 -7.70
CA ARG A 145 -10.93 -15.07 -8.62
C ARG A 145 -12.10 -14.89 -9.59
N ARG A 146 -13.27 -14.44 -9.11
CA ARG A 146 -14.47 -14.22 -9.94
C ARG A 146 -14.19 -13.19 -11.03
N GLN A 147 -13.51 -12.12 -10.71
CA GLN A 147 -13.17 -11.04 -11.63
C GLN A 147 -11.88 -11.33 -12.45
N ARG A 148 -11.17 -12.41 -12.14
CA ARG A 148 -9.89 -12.78 -12.79
C ARG A 148 -8.82 -11.69 -12.68
N VAL A 149 -8.81 -10.95 -11.58
CA VAL A 149 -7.79 -9.94 -11.27
C VAL A 149 -6.70 -10.54 -10.41
N ARG A 150 -5.48 -10.01 -10.52
CA ARG A 150 -4.35 -10.46 -9.71
C ARG A 150 -4.34 -9.73 -8.38
N LEU A 151 -4.11 -10.50 -7.31
CA LEU A 151 -3.78 -9.97 -5.99
C LEU A 151 -2.26 -10.07 -5.81
N LEU A 152 -1.59 -8.92 -5.74
CA LEU A 152 -0.14 -8.80 -5.65
C LEU A 152 0.24 -8.40 -4.23
N PRO A 153 0.93 -9.24 -3.46
CA PRO A 153 1.36 -8.88 -2.12
C PRO A 153 2.51 -7.86 -2.18
N VAL A 154 2.42 -6.83 -1.33
CA VAL A 154 3.46 -5.80 -1.17
C VAL A 154 4.21 -5.98 0.15
N ASP A 155 3.57 -6.59 1.16
CA ASP A 155 4.23 -6.98 2.41
C ASP A 155 5.43 -7.90 2.12
N SER A 156 6.56 -7.67 2.79
CA SER A 156 7.85 -8.29 2.43
C SER A 156 7.81 -9.81 2.50
N GLU A 157 7.26 -10.38 3.56
CA GLU A 157 7.23 -11.83 3.77
C GLU A 157 6.27 -12.52 2.81
N HIS A 158 5.10 -11.93 2.61
CA HIS A 158 4.12 -12.47 1.66
C HIS A 158 4.63 -12.35 0.22
N ASN A 159 5.29 -11.24 -0.12
CA ASN A 159 5.88 -11.04 -1.43
C ASN A 159 7.02 -12.02 -1.70
N ALA A 160 7.87 -12.31 -0.71
CA ALA A 160 8.93 -13.30 -0.83
C ALA A 160 8.36 -14.69 -1.16
N VAL A 161 7.32 -15.12 -0.44
CA VAL A 161 6.63 -16.40 -0.74
C VAL A 161 6.03 -16.36 -2.15
N PHE A 162 5.34 -15.28 -2.52
CA PHE A 162 4.75 -15.11 -3.84
C PHE A 162 5.79 -15.26 -4.95
N GLN A 163 6.94 -14.58 -4.85
CA GLN A 163 8.00 -14.67 -5.85
C GLN A 163 8.62 -16.07 -5.94
N CYS A 164 8.71 -16.80 -4.82
CA CYS A 164 9.25 -18.15 -4.81
C CYS A 164 8.32 -19.17 -5.50
N ILE A 165 7.02 -18.95 -5.48
CA ILE A 165 6.04 -19.91 -6.03
C ILE A 165 5.46 -19.48 -7.37
N GLU A 166 5.68 -18.23 -7.79
CA GLU A 166 5.14 -17.74 -9.07
C GLU A 166 5.73 -18.54 -10.25
N GLY A 167 4.84 -19.01 -11.12
CA GLY A 167 5.23 -19.84 -12.27
C GLY A 167 5.39 -21.32 -11.97
N HIS A 168 5.22 -21.77 -10.73
CA HIS A 168 5.24 -23.18 -10.31
C HIS A 168 3.82 -23.70 -10.01
N ALA A 169 3.60 -25.00 -10.23
CA ALA A 169 2.35 -25.62 -9.80
C ALA A 169 2.32 -25.74 -8.26
N THR A 170 1.15 -25.55 -7.65
CA THR A 170 1.01 -25.68 -6.19
C THR A 170 1.42 -27.08 -5.69
N SER A 171 1.24 -28.12 -6.53
CA SER A 171 1.69 -29.49 -6.26
C SER A 171 3.20 -29.64 -6.10
N ASP A 172 3.99 -28.71 -6.64
CA ASP A 172 5.46 -28.76 -6.61
C ASP A 172 6.01 -28.17 -5.30
N VAL A 173 5.13 -27.53 -4.50
CA VAL A 173 5.50 -26.89 -3.24
C VAL A 173 5.42 -27.88 -2.10
N ALA A 174 6.56 -28.42 -1.66
CA ALA A 174 6.63 -29.35 -0.54
C ALA A 174 6.41 -28.65 0.82
N ARG A 175 6.88 -27.41 0.97
CA ARG A 175 6.79 -26.66 2.23
C ARG A 175 6.95 -25.16 2.01
N VAL A 176 6.19 -24.36 2.78
CA VAL A 176 6.37 -22.90 2.86
C VAL A 176 7.06 -22.57 4.20
N ILE A 177 8.14 -21.81 4.15
CA ILE A 177 8.87 -21.33 5.31
C ILE A 177 8.68 -19.81 5.39
N LEU A 178 7.91 -19.37 6.38
CA LEU A 178 7.76 -17.94 6.66
C LEU A 178 8.96 -17.46 7.46
N THR A 179 9.66 -16.48 6.91
CA THR A 179 10.77 -15.81 7.60
C THR A 179 10.24 -14.65 8.45
N ALA A 180 11.01 -14.27 9.48
CA ALA A 180 10.72 -13.11 10.31
C ALA A 180 12.04 -12.46 10.75
N SER A 181 12.06 -11.13 10.87
CA SER A 181 13.23 -10.41 11.38
C SER A 181 13.47 -10.65 12.88
N GLY A 182 12.44 -11.07 13.62
CA GLY A 182 12.43 -11.21 15.07
C GLY A 182 12.17 -9.91 15.82
N GLY A 183 12.14 -8.77 15.11
CA GLY A 183 11.75 -7.47 15.66
C GLY A 183 12.77 -6.84 16.60
N ALA A 184 12.31 -5.82 17.34
CA ALA A 184 13.13 -4.99 18.22
C ALA A 184 13.74 -5.78 19.41
N PHE A 185 13.10 -6.86 19.82
CA PHE A 185 13.46 -7.63 21.00
C PHE A 185 14.18 -8.97 20.69
N ARG A 186 14.51 -9.23 19.43
CA ARG A 186 15.08 -10.49 18.95
C ARG A 186 16.29 -10.97 19.78
N ASP A 187 17.15 -10.05 20.16
CA ASP A 187 18.43 -10.36 20.84
C ASP A 187 18.36 -10.02 22.35
N TRP A 188 17.15 -9.80 22.89
CA TRP A 188 16.96 -9.49 24.30
C TRP A 188 16.83 -10.77 25.12
N PRO A 189 17.47 -10.85 26.30
CA PRO A 189 17.20 -11.93 27.25
C PRO A 189 15.80 -11.77 27.87
N ASP A 190 15.18 -12.89 28.21
CA ASP A 190 13.78 -12.93 28.69
C ASP A 190 13.54 -12.04 29.92
N GLU A 191 14.51 -11.97 30.83
CA GLU A 191 14.43 -11.15 32.05
C GLU A 191 14.31 -9.64 31.73
N ARG A 192 14.87 -9.22 30.61
CA ARG A 192 14.82 -7.84 30.17
C ARG A 192 13.48 -7.48 29.51
N LEU A 193 12.77 -8.45 28.93
CA LEU A 193 11.49 -8.21 28.25
C LEU A 193 10.44 -7.59 29.17
N ALA A 194 10.43 -7.97 30.44
CA ALA A 194 9.51 -7.39 31.44
C ALA A 194 9.73 -5.88 31.68
N LEU A 195 10.90 -5.36 31.32
CA LEU A 195 11.29 -3.96 31.47
C LEU A 195 11.18 -3.16 30.18
N ALA A 196 10.67 -3.77 29.10
CA ALA A 196 10.61 -3.16 27.77
C ALA A 196 9.70 -1.91 27.79
N THR A 197 10.19 -0.86 27.18
CA THR A 197 9.44 0.40 27.02
C THR A 197 8.88 0.54 25.60
N PRO A 198 7.89 1.41 25.35
CA PRO A 198 7.44 1.73 24.01
C PRO A 198 8.57 2.22 23.08
N ALA A 199 9.54 2.98 23.65
CA ALA A 199 10.69 3.46 22.89
C ALA A 199 11.61 2.32 22.42
N ASP A 200 11.73 1.25 23.20
CA ASP A 200 12.50 0.07 22.82
C ASP A 200 11.80 -0.70 21.69
N ALA A 201 10.48 -0.82 21.73
CA ALA A 201 9.69 -1.48 20.68
C ALA A 201 9.81 -0.77 19.32
N LEU A 202 10.14 0.51 19.31
CA LEU A 202 10.33 1.31 18.09
C LEU A 202 11.76 1.26 17.51
N ARG A 203 12.67 0.48 18.12
CA ARG A 203 14.07 0.36 17.68
C ARG A 203 14.34 -1.02 17.08
N HIS A 204 14.16 -1.13 15.76
CA HIS A 204 14.57 -2.37 15.08
C HIS A 204 16.11 -2.46 15.03
N PRO A 205 16.72 -3.64 15.35
CA PRO A 205 18.18 -3.77 15.43
C PRO A 205 18.90 -3.54 14.10
N ASN A 206 18.26 -3.81 12.97
CA ASN A 206 18.90 -3.80 11.66
C ASN A 206 18.39 -2.71 10.71
N TRP A 207 17.10 -2.30 10.81
CA TRP A 207 16.49 -1.42 9.80
C TRP A 207 15.75 -0.24 10.42
N PRO A 208 15.93 0.97 9.88
CA PRO A 208 15.05 2.09 10.16
C PRO A 208 13.72 1.89 9.40
N MET A 209 12.67 1.52 10.12
CA MET A 209 11.33 1.32 9.58
C MET A 209 10.34 2.31 10.22
N GLY A 210 9.18 2.50 9.59
CA GLY A 210 8.10 3.26 10.22
C GLY A 210 7.65 2.61 11.54
N PRO A 211 7.12 3.39 12.50
CA PRO A 211 6.77 2.90 13.84
C PRO A 211 5.89 1.65 13.83
N LYS A 212 4.81 1.66 13.04
CA LYS A 212 3.89 0.53 12.90
C LYS A 212 4.60 -0.75 12.43
N ILE A 213 5.43 -0.67 11.39
CA ILE A 213 6.14 -1.82 10.84
C ILE A 213 7.16 -2.35 11.84
N THR A 214 7.86 -1.46 12.56
CA THR A 214 8.84 -1.84 13.58
C THR A 214 8.19 -2.63 14.72
N VAL A 215 7.03 -2.19 15.22
CA VAL A 215 6.28 -2.90 16.26
C VAL A 215 5.78 -4.25 15.75
N ASP A 216 5.18 -4.27 14.58
CA ASP A 216 4.66 -5.51 13.98
C ASP A 216 5.75 -6.56 13.77
N SER A 217 6.96 -6.15 13.41
CA SER A 217 8.09 -7.05 13.17
C SER A 217 8.53 -7.84 14.42
N ALA A 218 8.19 -7.35 15.63
CA ALA A 218 8.44 -8.03 16.90
C ALA A 218 7.46 -9.19 17.18
N THR A 219 6.45 -9.38 16.33
CA THR A 219 5.42 -10.41 16.50
C THR A 219 5.21 -11.20 15.21
N LEU A 220 4.55 -12.36 15.33
CA LEU A 220 4.06 -13.11 14.16
C LEU A 220 2.68 -12.62 13.67
N ALA A 221 2.10 -11.61 14.32
CA ALA A 221 0.77 -11.11 13.98
C ALA A 221 0.67 -10.53 12.57
N ASN A 222 1.80 -10.14 12.00
CA ASN A 222 1.87 -9.60 10.64
C ASN A 222 2.23 -10.65 9.57
N LYS A 223 2.33 -11.93 9.94
CA LYS A 223 2.65 -13.05 9.06
C LYS A 223 1.37 -13.86 8.75
#